data_2c794ff6fd80a36741da8ffdd1ec61f4
#
_entry.id   2c794ff6fd80a36741da8ffdd1ec61f4
#
_cell.length_a   1.000
_cell.length_b   1.000
_cell.length_c   1.000
_cell.angle_alpha   90.00
_cell.angle_beta   90.00
_cell.angle_gamma   90.00
#
_symmetry.space_group_name_H-M   'P 1'
#
loop_
_entity.id
_entity.type
_entity.pdbx_description
1 polymer ?
#
loop_
_entity_poly.entity_id
_entity_poly.type
_entity_poly.pdbx_seq_one_letter_code
_entity_poly.pdbx_strand_id
1 'polypeptide(L)'
;MAGFGCSSAVAGTGLGFRREKKPVAAVVTVYRQKSHADVLLGKILQGWKQDGGEGPDLELVSLYVDQYPAEDMSVELAKKHGFRLCKTIQEALTLGGDRIAVDGVLSIGEHGEYPWNDFGQHLYPRKRFFQEITDTMTKYGRVVPVFNDKHPGPQWKDALWMAQRAKELNLPWMAGSSLTVSYRSPDDDLPWRQGVEAAVGIGYSGLDIYGIHTLEFLQCILERRSTGEQGVAWVQALPTSKIGWMLEQGLIHSELLDRALVATGTDRQAVLNDPPADGAAFLVGYVDGLVVPVLMLPGRAQGIGAAIKDQTGRVFATRVQEREEPYYPHFAYLLKGIEQMIHTGKPAYPVERTLLTAGVLDHLLISLRENNRKIETHDLRIAYQPINYAYAPHLRLDAH
;
A
#
# COMPACT_ATOMS: atom_id res chain seq x y z
N MET A 1 56.28 11.15 -44.09
CA MET A 1 54.94 10.85 -44.61
C MET A 1 54.04 10.52 -43.43
N ALA A 2 53.21 11.44 -43.05
CA ALA A 2 52.30 11.33 -41.93
C ALA A 2 50.93 10.89 -42.46
N GLY A 3 50.43 9.77 -41.96
CA GLY A 3 49.10 9.28 -42.25
C GLY A 3 48.12 9.68 -41.13
N PHE A 4 47.20 10.58 -41.43
CA PHE A 4 46.09 10.92 -40.53
C PHE A 4 44.98 9.86 -40.66
N GLY A 5 44.76 9.09 -39.60
CA GLY A 5 43.57 8.20 -39.47
C GLY A 5 42.40 9.01 -38.89
N CYS A 6 41.38 9.27 -39.69
CA CYS A 6 40.10 9.83 -39.27
C CYS A 6 39.27 8.75 -38.63
N SER A 7 39.09 8.81 -37.28
CA SER A 7 38.16 7.93 -36.57
C SER A 7 36.78 8.57 -36.54
N SER A 8 35.84 8.05 -37.30
CA SER A 8 34.44 8.47 -37.29
C SER A 8 33.74 7.87 -36.11
N ALA A 9 33.44 8.67 -35.08
CA ALA A 9 32.57 8.29 -34.00
C ALA A 9 31.12 8.21 -34.54
N VAL A 10 30.58 7.01 -34.65
CA VAL A 10 29.16 6.77 -34.91
C VAL A 10 28.43 7.05 -33.59
N ALA A 11 27.76 8.18 -33.52
CA ALA A 11 26.79 8.45 -32.44
C ALA A 11 25.60 7.52 -32.63
N GLY A 12 25.57 6.45 -31.84
CA GLY A 12 24.41 5.58 -31.72
C GLY A 12 23.26 6.36 -31.08
N THR A 13 22.32 6.84 -31.86
CA THR A 13 21.01 7.28 -31.38
C THR A 13 20.28 6.03 -30.89
N GLY A 14 20.34 5.75 -29.61
CA GLY A 14 19.50 4.75 -28.96
C GLY A 14 18.04 5.19 -29.08
N LEU A 15 17.35 4.76 -30.12
CA LEU A 15 15.90 4.75 -30.17
C LEU A 15 15.44 3.77 -29.09
N GLY A 16 15.14 4.26 -27.91
CA GLY A 16 14.42 3.50 -26.89
C GLY A 16 13.11 3.02 -27.49
N PHE A 17 12.98 1.73 -27.70
CA PHE A 17 11.70 1.13 -28.11
C PHE A 17 10.70 1.39 -26.98
N ARG A 18 9.80 2.36 -27.16
CA ARG A 18 8.69 2.58 -26.24
C ARG A 18 7.84 1.31 -26.30
N ARG A 19 7.58 0.69 -25.13
CA ARG A 19 6.71 -0.47 -25.06
C ARG A 19 5.30 -0.10 -25.51
N GLU A 20 4.59 -1.03 -26.12
CA GLU A 20 3.18 -0.85 -26.45
C GLU A 20 2.38 -0.66 -25.15
N LYS A 21 1.55 0.38 -25.11
CA LYS A 21 0.68 0.65 -23.97
C LYS A 21 -0.32 -0.48 -23.80
N LYS A 22 -0.46 -0.96 -22.54
CA LYS A 22 -1.41 -2.01 -22.18
C LYS A 22 -2.77 -1.38 -21.82
N PRO A 23 -3.88 -1.82 -22.44
CA PRO A 23 -5.21 -1.36 -22.07
C PRO A 23 -5.58 -1.84 -20.67
N VAL A 24 -6.04 -0.93 -19.82
CA VAL A 24 -6.48 -1.23 -18.46
C VAL A 24 -7.89 -0.71 -18.21
N ALA A 25 -8.63 -1.47 -17.37
CA ALA A 25 -9.88 -1.02 -16.78
C ALA A 25 -9.62 -0.47 -15.37
N ALA A 26 -10.41 0.50 -14.95
CA ALA A 26 -10.46 0.90 -13.55
C ALA A 26 -11.86 0.69 -12.96
N VAL A 27 -11.91 0.30 -11.70
CA VAL A 27 -13.12 0.12 -10.90
C VAL A 27 -12.95 0.96 -9.64
N VAL A 28 -13.73 2.03 -9.52
CA VAL A 28 -13.51 3.01 -8.44
C VAL A 28 -14.80 3.27 -7.67
N THR A 29 -14.66 3.66 -6.40
CA THR A 29 -15.79 4.13 -5.59
C THR A 29 -16.26 5.50 -6.02
N VAL A 30 -15.34 6.46 -6.09
CA VAL A 30 -15.57 7.85 -6.54
C VAL A 30 -14.37 8.34 -7.33
N TYR A 31 -14.57 9.33 -8.21
CA TYR A 31 -13.48 10.00 -8.92
C TYR A 31 -13.57 11.51 -8.72
N ARG A 32 -12.96 12.03 -7.70
CA ARG A 32 -12.88 13.47 -7.41
C ARG A 32 -11.45 13.92 -7.19
N GLN A 33 -11.19 15.20 -7.24
CA GLN A 33 -9.85 15.76 -7.06
C GLN A 33 -9.18 15.26 -5.77
N LYS A 34 -7.91 14.91 -5.85
CA LYS A 34 -7.08 14.35 -4.77
C LYS A 34 -7.60 13.01 -4.20
N SER A 35 -8.61 12.37 -4.82
CA SER A 35 -8.97 10.99 -4.45
C SER A 35 -7.90 10.01 -4.95
N HIS A 36 -7.89 8.78 -4.41
CA HIS A 36 -6.98 7.74 -4.88
C HIS A 36 -7.17 7.43 -6.37
N ALA A 37 -8.41 7.51 -6.88
CA ALA A 37 -8.68 7.41 -8.32
C ALA A 37 -7.94 8.51 -9.11
N ASP A 38 -8.00 9.76 -8.65
CA ASP A 38 -7.35 10.88 -9.31
C ASP A 38 -5.82 10.75 -9.31
N VAL A 39 -5.21 10.46 -8.16
CA VAL A 39 -3.75 10.40 -8.04
C VAL A 39 -3.13 9.14 -8.65
N LEU A 40 -3.90 8.10 -8.94
CA LEU A 40 -3.44 6.91 -9.68
C LEU A 40 -3.78 7.01 -11.16
N LEU A 41 -5.07 7.15 -11.51
CA LEU A 41 -5.51 7.17 -12.90
C LEU A 41 -5.07 8.44 -13.63
N GLY A 42 -5.01 9.56 -12.92
CA GLY A 42 -4.47 10.81 -13.47
C GLY A 42 -3.03 10.66 -13.97
N LYS A 43 -2.21 9.78 -13.37
CA LYS A 43 -0.86 9.50 -13.88
C LYS A 43 -0.86 8.67 -15.15
N ILE A 44 -1.86 7.82 -15.37
CA ILE A 44 -2.05 7.13 -16.64
C ILE A 44 -2.51 8.11 -17.72
N LEU A 45 -3.41 9.03 -17.37
CA LEU A 45 -4.01 9.98 -18.30
C LEU A 45 -3.10 11.17 -18.65
N GLN A 46 -2.28 11.63 -17.71
CA GLN A 46 -1.57 12.92 -17.80
C GLN A 46 -0.06 12.81 -17.48
N GLY A 47 0.48 11.59 -17.41
CA GLY A 47 1.91 11.38 -17.12
C GLY A 47 2.23 11.30 -15.62
N TRP A 48 3.45 10.87 -15.29
CA TRP A 48 3.89 10.60 -13.92
C TRP A 48 3.64 11.75 -12.92
N LYS A 49 3.73 13.00 -13.39
CA LYS A 49 3.54 14.22 -12.61
C LYS A 49 2.15 14.84 -12.79
N GLN A 50 1.31 14.26 -13.61
CA GLN A 50 0.01 14.82 -14.05
C GLN A 50 0.14 16.22 -14.69
N ASP A 51 1.20 16.43 -15.45
CA ASP A 51 1.57 17.68 -16.12
C ASP A 51 1.56 17.57 -17.67
N GLY A 52 1.10 16.45 -18.21
CA GLY A 52 1.11 16.15 -19.66
C GLY A 52 2.43 15.56 -20.17
N GLY A 53 3.39 15.31 -19.28
CA GLY A 53 4.67 14.69 -19.60
C GLY A 53 4.61 13.18 -19.79
N GLU A 54 5.78 12.53 -19.68
CA GLU A 54 5.87 11.07 -19.74
C GLU A 54 5.06 10.39 -18.65
N GLY A 55 4.52 9.22 -18.96
CA GLY A 55 3.70 8.41 -18.06
C GLY A 55 3.96 6.91 -18.25
N PRO A 56 3.19 6.06 -17.55
CA PRO A 56 3.31 4.61 -17.67
C PRO A 56 2.91 4.13 -19.07
N ASP A 57 3.44 2.97 -19.47
CA ASP A 57 3.02 2.28 -20.69
C ASP A 57 1.67 1.54 -20.48
N LEU A 58 0.71 2.29 -19.94
CA LEU A 58 -0.67 1.87 -19.71
C LEU A 58 -1.63 2.85 -20.40
N GLU A 59 -2.80 2.34 -20.80
CA GLU A 59 -3.88 3.14 -21.37
C GLU A 59 -5.17 2.84 -20.61
N LEU A 60 -5.78 3.84 -19.97
CA LEU A 60 -7.10 3.69 -19.37
C LEU A 60 -8.14 3.68 -20.50
N VAL A 61 -8.74 2.50 -20.79
CA VAL A 61 -9.74 2.35 -21.84
C VAL A 61 -11.17 2.33 -21.31
N SER A 62 -11.35 2.00 -20.03
CA SER A 62 -12.68 1.92 -19.40
C SER A 62 -12.63 2.22 -17.92
N LEU A 63 -13.74 2.74 -17.40
CA LEU A 63 -13.92 3.10 -16.00
C LEU A 63 -15.34 2.75 -15.55
N TYR A 64 -15.45 2.04 -14.43
CA TYR A 64 -16.66 1.90 -13.62
C TYR A 64 -16.54 2.79 -12.38
N VAL A 65 -17.56 3.59 -12.11
CA VAL A 65 -17.67 4.44 -10.92
C VAL A 65 -18.91 4.03 -10.13
N ASP A 66 -18.73 3.76 -8.82
CA ASP A 66 -19.81 3.26 -7.97
C ASP A 66 -20.72 4.38 -7.45
N GLN A 67 -20.16 5.56 -7.15
CA GLN A 67 -20.88 6.73 -6.67
C GLN A 67 -20.41 7.99 -7.41
N TYR A 68 -21.36 8.86 -7.72
CA TYR A 68 -21.13 10.13 -8.41
C TYR A 68 -21.46 11.32 -7.49
N PRO A 69 -20.51 11.77 -6.64
CA PRO A 69 -20.71 12.98 -5.84
C PRO A 69 -20.78 14.23 -6.73
N ALA A 70 -21.16 15.36 -6.16
CA ALA A 70 -21.30 16.61 -6.90
C ALA A 70 -19.99 17.08 -7.57
N GLU A 71 -18.85 16.75 -6.97
CA GLU A 71 -17.50 17.03 -7.46
C GLU A 71 -16.90 15.89 -8.31
N ASP A 72 -17.72 14.99 -8.85
CA ASP A 72 -17.26 13.92 -9.74
C ASP A 72 -16.60 14.47 -11.00
N MET A 73 -15.43 13.93 -11.33
CA MET A 73 -14.63 14.33 -12.50
C MET A 73 -14.69 13.32 -13.65
N SER A 74 -15.25 12.15 -13.41
CA SER A 74 -15.15 11.01 -14.33
C SER A 74 -15.73 11.29 -15.71
N VAL A 75 -16.86 12.00 -15.77
CA VAL A 75 -17.56 12.33 -17.02
C VAL A 75 -16.73 13.27 -17.90
N GLU A 76 -16.17 14.34 -17.31
CA GLU A 76 -15.34 15.30 -18.06
C GLU A 76 -14.01 14.69 -18.47
N LEU A 77 -13.40 13.87 -17.62
CA LEU A 77 -12.16 13.15 -17.94
C LEU A 77 -12.38 12.11 -19.05
N ALA A 78 -13.52 11.41 -19.07
CA ALA A 78 -13.87 10.48 -20.13
C ALA A 78 -14.00 11.20 -21.48
N LYS A 79 -14.65 12.35 -21.54
CA LYS A 79 -14.73 13.17 -22.77
C LYS A 79 -13.36 13.66 -23.21
N LYS A 80 -12.53 14.12 -22.27
CA LYS A 80 -11.21 14.69 -22.55
C LYS A 80 -10.20 13.63 -23.03
N HIS A 81 -10.20 12.44 -22.44
CA HIS A 81 -9.19 11.41 -22.69
C HIS A 81 -9.68 10.22 -23.50
N GLY A 82 -10.99 10.13 -23.79
CA GLY A 82 -11.56 9.14 -24.71
C GLY A 82 -11.81 7.75 -24.12
N PHE A 83 -11.69 7.55 -22.79
CA PHE A 83 -12.03 6.27 -22.19
C PHE A 83 -13.55 6.11 -21.98
N ARG A 84 -14.02 4.86 -21.95
CA ARG A 84 -15.44 4.54 -21.82
C ARG A 84 -15.88 4.54 -20.35
N LEU A 85 -16.93 5.29 -19.99
CA LEU A 85 -17.65 5.12 -18.74
C LEU A 85 -18.62 3.94 -18.87
N CYS A 86 -18.53 3.00 -17.94
CA CYS A 86 -19.27 1.74 -17.96
C CYS A 86 -20.27 1.67 -16.81
N LYS A 87 -21.43 1.06 -17.06
CA LYS A 87 -22.49 0.91 -16.05
C LYS A 87 -22.28 -0.27 -15.11
N THR A 88 -21.44 -1.22 -15.51
CA THR A 88 -21.13 -2.41 -14.73
C THR A 88 -19.63 -2.71 -14.82
N ILE A 89 -19.13 -3.42 -13.80
CA ILE A 89 -17.73 -3.90 -13.79
C ILE A 89 -17.50 -4.87 -14.96
N GLN A 90 -18.47 -5.74 -15.28
CA GLN A 90 -18.39 -6.61 -16.46
C GLN A 90 -18.20 -5.80 -17.73
N GLU A 91 -18.98 -4.73 -17.93
CA GLU A 91 -18.85 -3.86 -19.11
C GLU A 91 -17.47 -3.19 -19.16
N ALA A 92 -16.91 -2.79 -18.01
CA ALA A 92 -15.58 -2.19 -17.97
C ALA A 92 -14.49 -3.18 -18.41
N LEU A 93 -14.57 -4.45 -18.03
CA LEU A 93 -13.58 -5.45 -18.41
C LEU A 93 -13.72 -5.93 -19.85
N THR A 94 -14.94 -5.90 -20.41
CA THR A 94 -15.25 -6.44 -21.75
C THR A 94 -15.41 -5.37 -22.81
N LEU A 95 -15.46 -4.08 -22.43
CA LEU A 95 -15.87 -2.97 -23.30
C LEU A 95 -17.24 -3.21 -23.95
N GLY A 96 -18.10 -4.01 -23.28
CA GLY A 96 -19.41 -4.41 -23.75
C GLY A 96 -19.41 -5.56 -24.78
N GLY A 97 -18.25 -6.18 -25.02
CA GLY A 97 -18.10 -7.33 -25.93
C GLY A 97 -18.26 -8.68 -25.23
N ASP A 98 -17.88 -9.74 -25.94
CA ASP A 98 -18.00 -11.16 -25.56
C ASP A 98 -16.70 -11.77 -25.00
N ARG A 99 -15.70 -10.95 -24.68
CA ARG A 99 -14.39 -11.36 -24.14
C ARG A 99 -13.82 -10.28 -23.23
N ILE A 100 -12.84 -10.65 -22.39
CA ILE A 100 -12.02 -9.68 -21.65
C ILE A 100 -11.17 -8.89 -22.65
N ALA A 101 -11.36 -7.58 -22.69
CA ALA A 101 -10.75 -6.65 -23.66
C ALA A 101 -9.59 -5.84 -23.07
N VAL A 102 -9.26 -6.04 -21.77
CA VAL A 102 -8.20 -5.32 -21.05
C VAL A 102 -7.09 -6.27 -20.63
N ASP A 103 -5.90 -5.74 -20.37
CA ASP A 103 -4.72 -6.49 -19.93
C ASP A 103 -4.45 -6.34 -18.42
N GLY A 104 -5.22 -5.53 -17.71
CA GLY A 104 -5.14 -5.36 -16.28
C GLY A 104 -6.31 -4.58 -15.71
N VAL A 105 -6.52 -4.67 -14.39
CA VAL A 105 -7.59 -3.97 -13.67
C VAL A 105 -7.02 -3.27 -12.44
N LEU A 106 -7.34 -1.98 -12.28
CA LEU A 106 -7.08 -1.20 -11.08
C LEU A 106 -8.38 -1.06 -10.28
N SER A 107 -8.46 -1.74 -9.12
CA SER A 107 -9.61 -1.69 -8.20
C SER A 107 -9.29 -0.72 -7.06
N ILE A 108 -9.92 0.47 -7.08
CA ILE A 108 -9.66 1.58 -6.16
C ILE A 108 -10.90 1.81 -5.30
N GLY A 109 -11.05 0.99 -4.28
CA GLY A 109 -12.17 1.04 -3.33
C GLY A 109 -11.85 1.95 -2.14
N GLU A 110 -11.73 3.26 -2.39
CA GLU A 110 -11.36 4.26 -1.39
C GLU A 110 -12.11 5.56 -1.62
N HIS A 111 -12.52 6.23 -0.52
CA HIS A 111 -13.43 7.36 -0.51
C HIS A 111 -14.87 7.00 -0.89
N GLY A 112 -15.78 7.96 -0.73
CA GLY A 112 -17.23 7.78 -0.93
C GLY A 112 -17.98 7.56 0.37
N GLU A 113 -19.31 7.48 0.26
CA GLU A 113 -20.22 7.33 1.40
C GLU A 113 -20.54 5.85 1.59
N TYR A 114 -19.83 5.20 2.53
CA TYR A 114 -20.02 3.81 2.91
C TYR A 114 -20.18 3.70 4.44
N PRO A 115 -20.84 2.66 4.95
CA PRO A 115 -21.08 2.53 6.38
C PRO A 115 -19.80 2.19 7.15
N TRP A 116 -19.84 2.49 8.45
CA TRP A 116 -18.87 2.02 9.43
C TRP A 116 -19.49 0.88 10.23
N ASN A 117 -18.68 -0.08 10.63
CA ASN A 117 -19.12 -1.14 11.54
C ASN A 117 -18.78 -0.79 13.00
N ASP A 118 -19.24 -1.65 13.93
CA ASP A 118 -19.03 -1.48 15.37
C ASP A 118 -17.55 -1.56 15.81
N PHE A 119 -16.69 -2.10 14.96
CA PHE A 119 -15.24 -2.16 15.20
C PHE A 119 -14.50 -0.92 14.71
N GLY A 120 -15.21 0.07 14.13
CA GLY A 120 -14.62 1.29 13.60
C GLY A 120 -13.94 1.10 12.24
N GLN A 121 -14.36 0.11 11.46
CA GLN A 121 -13.87 -0.14 10.10
C GLN A 121 -14.82 0.47 9.07
N HIS A 122 -14.25 1.15 8.07
CA HIS A 122 -14.99 1.72 6.94
C HIS A 122 -15.25 0.64 5.88
N LEU A 123 -16.52 0.28 5.69
CA LEU A 123 -16.92 -0.87 4.86
C LEU A 123 -16.94 -0.53 3.36
N TYR A 124 -15.80 -0.17 2.82
CA TYR A 124 -15.64 0.02 1.38
C TYR A 124 -15.94 -1.27 0.60
N PRO A 125 -16.49 -1.19 -0.62
CA PRO A 125 -16.98 -2.35 -1.39
C PRO A 125 -15.87 -3.17 -2.06
N ARG A 126 -14.67 -3.27 -1.48
CA ARG A 126 -13.48 -3.89 -2.08
C ARG A 126 -13.69 -5.34 -2.44
N LYS A 127 -14.35 -6.13 -1.53
CA LYS A 127 -14.69 -7.52 -1.81
C LYS A 127 -15.70 -7.64 -2.95
N ARG A 128 -16.77 -6.82 -2.96
CA ARG A 128 -17.75 -6.81 -4.05
C ARG A 128 -17.08 -6.53 -5.39
N PHE A 129 -16.24 -5.49 -5.46
CA PHE A 129 -15.49 -5.18 -6.68
C PHE A 129 -14.63 -6.36 -7.13
N PHE A 130 -13.85 -6.92 -6.21
CA PHE A 130 -12.98 -8.06 -6.53
C PHE A 130 -13.78 -9.29 -6.98
N GLN A 131 -14.92 -9.56 -6.36
CA GLN A 131 -15.82 -10.64 -6.73
C GLN A 131 -16.35 -10.44 -8.15
N GLU A 132 -16.93 -9.28 -8.47
CA GLU A 132 -17.46 -8.98 -9.80
C GLU A 132 -16.36 -9.02 -10.88
N ILE A 133 -15.15 -8.54 -10.58
CA ILE A 133 -13.98 -8.65 -11.47
C ILE A 133 -13.65 -10.11 -11.75
N THR A 134 -13.49 -10.91 -10.70
CA THR A 134 -13.07 -12.33 -10.85
C THR A 134 -14.15 -13.22 -11.41
N ASP A 135 -15.43 -12.96 -11.14
CA ASP A 135 -16.56 -13.66 -11.74
C ASP A 135 -16.66 -13.36 -13.24
N THR A 136 -16.39 -12.11 -13.63
CA THR A 136 -16.30 -11.71 -15.03
C THR A 136 -15.15 -12.45 -15.74
N MET A 137 -13.96 -12.49 -15.14
CA MET A 137 -12.82 -13.24 -15.68
C MET A 137 -13.14 -14.73 -15.85
N THR A 138 -13.79 -15.33 -14.85
CA THR A 138 -14.22 -16.74 -14.91
C THR A 138 -15.24 -16.98 -16.04
N LYS A 139 -16.23 -16.11 -16.15
CA LYS A 139 -17.26 -16.18 -17.17
C LYS A 139 -16.69 -16.16 -18.61
N TYR A 140 -15.68 -15.34 -18.84
CA TYR A 140 -15.08 -15.16 -20.17
C TYR A 140 -13.77 -15.93 -20.37
N GLY A 141 -13.35 -16.73 -19.40
CA GLY A 141 -12.21 -17.65 -19.50
C GLY A 141 -10.84 -16.97 -19.66
N ARG A 142 -10.70 -15.70 -19.24
CA ARG A 142 -9.41 -14.98 -19.28
C ARG A 142 -9.15 -14.27 -17.97
N VAL A 143 -8.04 -14.61 -17.31
CA VAL A 143 -7.53 -13.94 -16.13
C VAL A 143 -6.50 -12.89 -16.53
N VAL A 144 -6.60 -11.70 -15.95
CA VAL A 144 -5.64 -10.60 -16.12
C VAL A 144 -5.21 -10.05 -14.77
N PRO A 145 -4.02 -9.44 -14.64
CA PRO A 145 -3.55 -8.86 -13.38
C PRO A 145 -4.54 -7.89 -12.74
N VAL A 146 -4.64 -7.94 -11.41
CA VAL A 146 -5.46 -7.02 -10.61
C VAL A 146 -4.62 -6.33 -9.56
N PHE A 147 -4.73 -5.02 -9.48
CA PHE A 147 -4.27 -4.23 -8.34
C PHE A 147 -5.47 -3.82 -7.49
N ASN A 148 -5.37 -4.01 -6.17
CA ASN A 148 -6.34 -3.55 -5.19
C ASN A 148 -5.71 -2.47 -4.33
N ASP A 149 -6.24 -1.25 -4.41
CA ASP A 149 -5.75 -0.12 -3.63
C ASP A 149 -6.00 -0.34 -2.13
N LYS A 150 -4.97 -0.13 -1.33
CA LYS A 150 -4.89 -0.44 0.10
C LYS A 150 -5.11 -1.94 0.40
N HIS A 151 -5.64 -2.27 1.59
CA HIS A 151 -5.85 -3.66 1.99
C HIS A 151 -7.11 -4.27 1.32
N PRO A 152 -7.13 -5.59 1.12
CA PRO A 152 -8.18 -6.25 0.33
C PRO A 152 -9.59 -6.06 0.87
N GLY A 153 -9.80 -6.17 2.15
CA GLY A 153 -11.10 -5.97 2.77
C GLY A 153 -10.95 -5.35 4.15
N PRO A 154 -11.92 -4.59 4.65
CA PRO A 154 -11.87 -4.06 6.01
C PRO A 154 -11.93 -5.19 7.06
N GLN A 155 -12.63 -6.28 6.76
CA GLN A 155 -12.73 -7.46 7.63
C GLN A 155 -11.84 -8.59 7.13
N TRP A 156 -11.15 -9.25 8.05
CA TRP A 156 -10.21 -10.33 7.72
C TRP A 156 -10.87 -11.46 6.90
N LYS A 157 -12.09 -11.85 7.25
CA LYS A 157 -12.85 -12.86 6.48
C LYS A 157 -13.00 -12.53 4.99
N ASP A 158 -13.14 -11.24 4.65
CA ASP A 158 -13.27 -10.79 3.28
C ASP A 158 -11.92 -10.80 2.56
N ALA A 159 -10.86 -10.36 3.22
CA ALA A 159 -9.50 -10.44 2.71
C ALA A 159 -9.07 -11.90 2.46
N LEU A 160 -9.40 -12.80 3.39
CA LEU A 160 -9.13 -14.24 3.24
C LEU A 160 -9.88 -14.85 2.05
N TRP A 161 -11.15 -14.51 1.87
CA TRP A 161 -11.93 -14.95 0.71
C TRP A 161 -11.32 -14.46 -0.60
N MET A 162 -10.88 -13.18 -0.67
CA MET A 162 -10.22 -12.62 -1.84
C MET A 162 -8.90 -13.33 -2.14
N ALA A 163 -8.10 -13.62 -1.10
CA ALA A 163 -6.86 -14.38 -1.26
C ALA A 163 -7.09 -15.80 -1.78
N GLN A 164 -8.09 -16.49 -1.24
CA GLN A 164 -8.46 -17.82 -1.71
C GLN A 164 -8.92 -17.79 -3.17
N ARG A 165 -9.74 -16.81 -3.54
CA ARG A 165 -10.23 -16.64 -4.91
C ARG A 165 -9.10 -16.31 -5.90
N ALA A 166 -8.15 -15.46 -5.50
CA ALA A 166 -6.96 -15.16 -6.30
C ALA A 166 -6.12 -16.42 -6.56
N LYS A 167 -5.92 -17.24 -5.52
CA LYS A 167 -5.19 -18.51 -5.63
C LYS A 167 -5.88 -19.50 -6.55
N GLU A 168 -7.21 -19.67 -6.46
CA GLU A 168 -7.99 -20.56 -7.33
C GLU A 168 -7.85 -20.20 -8.81
N LEU A 169 -7.77 -18.91 -9.11
CA LEU A 169 -7.64 -18.40 -10.48
C LEU A 169 -6.19 -18.25 -10.96
N ASN A 170 -5.19 -18.54 -10.12
CA ASN A 170 -3.79 -18.16 -10.38
C ASN A 170 -3.67 -16.68 -10.80
N LEU A 171 -4.42 -15.80 -10.14
CA LEU A 171 -4.52 -14.40 -10.46
C LEU A 171 -3.22 -13.66 -10.07
N PRO A 172 -2.52 -12.98 -10.98
CA PRO A 172 -1.49 -12.02 -10.62
C PRO A 172 -2.13 -10.87 -9.86
N TRP A 173 -1.87 -10.80 -8.54
CA TRP A 173 -2.57 -9.89 -7.64
C TRP A 173 -1.59 -9.10 -6.79
N MET A 174 -1.73 -7.78 -6.82
CA MET A 174 -1.07 -6.85 -5.92
C MET A 174 -2.11 -6.07 -5.12
N ALA A 175 -1.77 -5.75 -3.88
CA ALA A 175 -2.52 -4.84 -3.04
C ALA A 175 -1.55 -3.99 -2.21
N GLY A 176 -2.03 -2.90 -1.64
CA GLY A 176 -1.28 -2.19 -0.62
C GLY A 176 -1.25 -0.67 -0.77
N SER A 177 -0.56 -0.09 0.20
CA SER A 177 -0.38 1.33 0.37
C SER A 177 0.75 1.89 -0.49
N SER A 178 0.54 3.07 -1.08
CA SER A 178 1.61 3.84 -1.73
C SER A 178 2.71 4.28 -0.76
N LEU A 179 2.44 4.27 0.55
CA LEU A 179 3.39 4.73 1.56
C LEU A 179 4.57 3.76 1.76
N THR A 180 4.41 2.50 1.42
CA THR A 180 5.51 1.50 1.46
C THR A 180 6.62 1.82 0.46
N VAL A 181 6.26 2.49 -0.64
CA VAL A 181 7.17 2.88 -1.72
C VAL A 181 7.40 4.40 -1.80
N SER A 182 6.97 5.14 -0.78
CA SER A 182 7.13 6.59 -0.68
C SER A 182 8.57 7.00 -0.30
N TYR A 183 8.84 8.30 -0.40
CA TYR A 183 10.07 8.89 0.12
C TYR A 183 10.17 8.70 1.65
N ARG A 184 11.39 8.56 2.13
CA ARG A 184 11.70 8.44 3.57
C ARG A 184 12.59 9.57 4.05
N SER A 185 12.49 9.94 5.32
CA SER A 185 13.32 10.97 5.95
C SER A 185 13.62 10.63 7.41
N PRO A 186 14.89 10.43 7.77
CA PRO A 186 16.04 10.21 6.90
C PRO A 186 15.80 9.08 5.88
N ASP A 187 16.51 9.15 4.74
CA ASP A 187 16.49 8.09 3.71
C ASP A 187 17.35 6.92 4.20
N ASP A 188 16.75 6.08 5.04
CA ASP A 188 17.39 4.94 5.69
C ASP A 188 16.46 3.72 5.69
N ASP A 189 17.05 2.53 5.75
CA ASP A 189 16.34 1.26 5.72
C ASP A 189 17.09 0.17 6.49
N LEU A 190 16.40 -0.91 6.83
CA LEU A 190 17.01 -2.12 7.33
C LEU A 190 17.78 -2.80 6.19
N PRO A 191 19.08 -3.10 6.36
CA PRO A 191 19.81 -3.89 5.38
C PRO A 191 19.13 -5.25 5.13
N TRP A 192 19.18 -5.71 3.91
CA TRP A 192 18.54 -6.97 3.52
C TRP A 192 19.08 -8.16 4.32
N ARG A 193 18.18 -8.93 4.93
CA ARG A 193 18.47 -10.08 5.81
C ARG A 193 19.22 -9.73 7.11
N GLN A 194 19.14 -8.47 7.53
CA GLN A 194 19.68 -8.05 8.81
C GLN A 194 18.65 -8.28 9.90
N GLY A 195 18.96 -9.13 10.88
CA GLY A 195 18.07 -9.41 12.01
C GLY A 195 17.71 -8.17 12.82
N VAL A 196 16.50 -8.15 13.37
CA VAL A 196 15.97 -7.07 14.20
C VAL A 196 15.94 -7.53 15.66
N GLU A 197 16.46 -6.69 16.55
CA GLU A 197 16.39 -6.88 18.01
C GLU A 197 15.09 -6.26 18.56
N ALA A 198 14.76 -5.03 18.15
CA ALA A 198 13.58 -4.30 18.59
C ALA A 198 13.14 -3.29 17.53
N ALA A 199 11.85 -2.95 17.52
CA ALA A 199 11.28 -1.91 16.67
C ALA A 199 10.12 -1.20 17.38
N VAL A 200 9.85 0.05 16.96
CA VAL A 200 8.69 0.86 17.37
C VAL A 200 8.12 1.55 16.15
N GLY A 201 6.81 1.44 15.93
CA GLY A 201 6.08 2.18 14.90
C GLY A 201 5.27 3.33 15.49
N ILE A 202 5.11 4.42 14.72
CA ILE A 202 4.27 5.58 15.06
C ILE A 202 3.32 5.85 13.89
N GLY A 203 2.02 6.03 14.19
CA GLY A 203 1.00 6.51 13.28
C GLY A 203 0.28 7.75 13.82
N TYR A 204 -0.35 8.54 12.97
CA TYR A 204 -0.79 9.90 13.31
C TYR A 204 -2.30 10.19 13.21
N SER A 205 -3.10 9.26 12.75
CA SER A 205 -4.54 9.51 12.52
C SER A 205 -5.40 8.28 12.84
N GLY A 206 -6.61 8.20 12.28
CA GLY A 206 -7.60 7.19 12.60
C GLY A 206 -7.12 5.75 12.50
N LEU A 207 -7.61 4.90 13.42
CA LEU A 207 -7.08 3.56 13.66
C LEU A 207 -7.27 2.60 12.48
N ASP A 208 -8.36 2.73 11.71
CA ASP A 208 -8.61 1.88 10.53
C ASP A 208 -7.84 2.39 9.32
N ILE A 209 -8.16 3.60 8.85
CA ILE A 209 -7.65 4.15 7.58
C ILE A 209 -6.13 4.37 7.60
N TYR A 210 -5.59 4.89 8.71
CA TYR A 210 -4.15 5.14 8.87
C TYR A 210 -3.42 4.00 9.59
N GLY A 211 -4.14 3.16 10.34
CA GLY A 211 -3.57 1.96 10.96
C GLY A 211 -3.00 1.01 9.91
N ILE A 212 -3.72 0.77 8.81
CA ILE A 212 -3.19 -0.08 7.73
C ILE A 212 -1.93 0.50 7.10
N HIS A 213 -1.87 1.80 6.87
CA HIS A 213 -0.68 2.44 6.32
C HIS A 213 0.53 2.31 7.24
N THR A 214 0.31 2.51 8.56
CA THR A 214 1.36 2.42 9.58
C THR A 214 1.89 1.00 9.70
N LEU A 215 1.00 0.00 9.78
CA LEU A 215 1.37 -1.42 9.86
C LEU A 215 2.08 -1.87 8.59
N GLU A 216 1.62 -1.46 7.41
CA GLU A 216 2.20 -1.89 6.15
C GLU A 216 3.55 -1.22 5.89
N PHE A 217 3.72 0.07 6.24
CA PHE A 217 5.02 0.74 6.21
C PHE A 217 6.04 0.05 7.11
N LEU A 218 5.65 -0.25 8.34
CA LEU A 218 6.53 -0.95 9.28
C LEU A 218 6.85 -2.38 8.78
N GLN A 219 5.85 -3.11 8.29
CA GLN A 219 6.04 -4.46 7.76
C GLN A 219 6.99 -4.50 6.57
N CYS A 220 6.94 -3.52 5.65
CA CYS A 220 7.86 -3.50 4.51
C CYS A 220 9.33 -3.27 4.91
N ILE A 221 9.59 -2.71 6.09
CA ILE A 221 10.93 -2.63 6.68
C ILE A 221 11.26 -3.95 7.39
N LEU A 222 10.35 -4.45 8.24
CA LEU A 222 10.59 -5.61 9.08
C LEU A 222 10.69 -6.93 8.30
N GLU A 223 9.98 -7.09 7.19
CA GLU A 223 10.08 -8.31 6.38
C GLU A 223 11.49 -8.55 5.81
N ARG A 224 12.34 -7.52 5.81
CA ARG A 224 13.75 -7.60 5.37
C ARG A 224 14.64 -8.31 6.40
N ARG A 225 14.15 -8.55 7.64
CA ARG A 225 14.94 -9.05 8.78
C ARG A 225 15.42 -10.50 8.65
N SER A 226 14.78 -11.28 7.77
CA SER A 226 15.08 -12.71 7.63
C SER A 226 15.03 -13.18 6.19
N THR A 227 15.18 -14.46 5.98
CA THR A 227 15.08 -15.09 4.64
C THR A 227 13.63 -15.28 4.18
N GLY A 228 12.65 -15.10 5.06
CA GLY A 228 11.22 -15.21 4.75
C GLY A 228 10.39 -14.79 5.95
N GLU A 229 9.23 -14.18 5.69
CA GLU A 229 8.24 -13.86 6.71
C GLU A 229 7.51 -15.15 7.13
N GLN A 230 7.21 -15.29 8.42
CA GLN A 230 6.49 -16.44 8.98
C GLN A 230 5.10 -16.06 9.51
N GLY A 231 4.83 -14.75 9.58
CA GLY A 231 3.56 -14.19 10.03
C GLY A 231 3.54 -13.81 11.51
N VAL A 232 2.33 -13.55 11.99
CA VAL A 232 2.05 -13.04 13.34
C VAL A 232 1.38 -14.12 14.17
N ALA A 233 1.88 -14.33 15.39
CA ALA A 233 1.39 -15.34 16.34
C ALA A 233 0.26 -14.80 17.22
N TRP A 234 0.32 -13.52 17.56
CA TRP A 234 -0.69 -12.87 18.41
C TRP A 234 -0.68 -11.36 18.22
N VAL A 235 -1.81 -10.74 18.56
CA VAL A 235 -1.93 -9.28 18.64
C VAL A 235 -2.63 -8.86 19.92
N GLN A 236 -2.38 -7.62 20.35
CA GLN A 236 -3.12 -6.98 21.44
C GLN A 236 -3.16 -5.48 21.22
N ALA A 237 -4.30 -4.87 21.43
CA ALA A 237 -4.44 -3.43 21.42
C ALA A 237 -4.77 -2.92 22.83
N LEU A 238 -4.05 -1.89 23.26
CA LEU A 238 -4.19 -1.23 24.54
C LEU A 238 -4.54 0.25 24.34
N PRO A 239 -5.21 0.90 25.30
CA PRO A 239 -5.39 2.35 25.25
C PRO A 239 -4.05 3.06 25.41
N THR A 240 -3.90 4.22 24.77
CA THR A 240 -2.66 5.04 24.83
C THR A 240 -2.25 5.43 26.25
N SER A 241 -3.19 5.51 27.20
CA SER A 241 -2.90 5.72 28.62
C SER A 241 -2.01 4.63 29.25
N LYS A 242 -1.84 3.49 28.58
CA LYS A 242 -0.94 2.41 29.01
C LYS A 242 0.49 2.56 28.51
N ILE A 243 0.83 3.57 27.69
CA ILE A 243 2.19 3.75 27.12
C ILE A 243 3.24 3.86 28.22
N GLY A 244 3.00 4.62 29.30
CA GLY A 244 3.91 4.72 30.44
C GLY A 244 4.15 3.36 31.09
N TRP A 245 3.09 2.62 31.39
CA TRP A 245 3.19 1.26 31.91
C TRP A 245 3.93 0.31 30.96
N MET A 246 3.70 0.39 29.66
CA MET A 246 4.40 -0.44 28.66
C MET A 246 5.90 -0.17 28.63
N LEU A 247 6.33 1.09 28.84
CA LEU A 247 7.75 1.45 29.02
C LEU A 247 8.34 0.82 30.28
N GLU A 248 7.63 0.89 31.42
CA GLU A 248 8.06 0.28 32.69
C GLU A 248 8.18 -1.25 32.59
N GLN A 249 7.30 -1.90 31.81
CA GLN A 249 7.34 -3.34 31.57
C GLN A 249 8.36 -3.76 30.49
N GLY A 250 9.06 -2.83 29.85
CA GLY A 250 9.99 -3.11 28.76
C GLY A 250 9.32 -3.57 27.45
N LEU A 251 8.00 -3.39 27.33
CA LEU A 251 7.26 -3.69 26.09
C LEU A 251 7.54 -2.66 25.00
N ILE A 252 7.94 -1.45 25.38
CA ILE A 252 8.41 -0.40 24.48
C ILE A 252 9.86 -0.08 24.85
N HIS A 253 10.75 -0.18 23.87
CA HIS A 253 12.15 0.23 24.05
C HIS A 253 12.24 1.76 24.06
N SER A 254 12.65 2.36 25.20
CA SER A 254 12.60 3.82 25.43
C SER A 254 13.38 4.61 24.38
N GLU A 255 14.61 4.20 24.04
CA GLU A 255 15.41 4.89 23.01
C GLU A 255 14.73 4.85 21.65
N LEU A 256 14.12 3.70 21.26
CA LEU A 256 13.44 3.59 19.97
C LEU A 256 12.18 4.45 19.93
N LEU A 257 11.45 4.52 21.06
CA LEU A 257 10.32 5.44 21.16
C LEU A 257 10.77 6.89 20.92
N ASP A 258 11.83 7.33 21.60
CA ASP A 258 12.36 8.68 21.42
C ASP A 258 12.73 8.99 19.96
N ARG A 259 13.44 8.07 19.35
CA ARG A 259 13.85 8.23 17.95
C ARG A 259 12.68 8.25 16.97
N ALA A 260 11.68 7.39 17.18
CA ALA A 260 10.48 7.36 16.34
C ALA A 260 9.63 8.63 16.51
N LEU A 261 9.47 9.12 17.75
CA LEU A 261 8.75 10.36 18.03
C LEU A 261 9.47 11.57 17.43
N VAL A 262 10.79 11.66 17.57
CA VAL A 262 11.59 12.72 16.92
C VAL A 262 11.44 12.67 15.40
N ALA A 263 11.54 11.50 14.79
CA ALA A 263 11.36 11.34 13.34
C ALA A 263 9.99 11.83 12.85
N THR A 264 8.93 11.63 13.64
CA THR A 264 7.56 12.06 13.32
C THR A 264 7.19 13.44 13.83
N GLY A 265 8.16 14.21 14.38
CA GLY A 265 7.91 15.55 14.89
C GLY A 265 6.99 15.59 16.11
N THR A 266 7.04 14.55 16.94
CA THR A 266 6.11 14.34 18.06
C THR A 266 6.81 14.60 19.38
N ASP A 267 6.16 15.37 20.27
CA ASP A 267 6.66 15.61 21.61
C ASP A 267 6.37 14.41 22.54
N ARG A 268 7.44 13.82 23.07
CA ARG A 268 7.34 12.72 24.02
C ARG A 268 6.55 13.07 25.29
N GLN A 269 6.77 14.25 25.86
CA GLN A 269 6.10 14.64 27.10
C GLN A 269 4.60 14.82 26.87
N ALA A 270 4.21 15.38 25.72
CA ALA A 270 2.81 15.47 25.35
C ALA A 270 2.17 14.08 25.24
N VAL A 271 2.86 13.11 24.63
CA VAL A 271 2.34 11.73 24.51
C VAL A 271 2.18 11.05 25.86
N LEU A 272 3.13 11.25 26.78
CA LEU A 272 3.10 10.58 28.10
C LEU A 272 2.15 11.25 29.10
N ASN A 273 2.06 12.58 29.08
CA ASN A 273 1.26 13.34 30.05
C ASN A 273 -0.21 13.49 29.62
N ASP A 274 -0.47 13.54 28.31
CA ASP A 274 -1.80 13.73 27.72
C ASP A 274 -1.96 12.85 26.46
N PRO A 275 -1.98 11.51 26.63
CA PRO A 275 -2.11 10.59 25.51
C PRO A 275 -3.46 10.72 24.83
N PRO A 276 -3.53 10.63 23.48
CA PRO A 276 -4.79 10.81 22.75
C PRO A 276 -5.80 9.69 23.11
N ALA A 277 -7.00 10.08 23.55
CA ALA A 277 -8.03 9.13 23.98
C ALA A 277 -8.59 8.27 22.84
N ASP A 278 -8.57 8.80 21.60
CA ASP A 278 -8.97 8.11 20.37
C ASP A 278 -7.82 7.35 19.68
N GLY A 279 -6.64 7.31 20.32
CA GLY A 279 -5.49 6.54 19.89
C GLY A 279 -5.47 5.12 20.45
N ALA A 280 -4.44 4.37 20.06
CA ALA A 280 -4.20 3.03 20.56
C ALA A 280 -2.70 2.69 20.57
N ALA A 281 -2.30 1.81 21.49
CA ALA A 281 -1.01 1.14 21.47
C ALA A 281 -1.21 -0.31 21.03
N PHE A 282 -0.81 -0.62 19.82
CA PHE A 282 -0.87 -1.96 19.23
C PHE A 282 0.38 -2.75 19.58
N LEU A 283 0.23 -4.00 19.98
CA LEU A 283 1.31 -4.96 20.14
C LEU A 283 1.15 -6.06 19.10
N VAL A 284 2.17 -6.27 18.29
CA VAL A 284 2.22 -7.31 17.25
C VAL A 284 3.33 -8.30 17.61
N GLY A 285 2.96 -9.52 17.95
CA GLY A 285 3.89 -10.61 18.28
C GLY A 285 4.08 -11.53 17.08
N TYR A 286 5.25 -11.46 16.47
CA TYR A 286 5.61 -12.29 15.31
C TYR A 286 5.92 -13.73 15.70
N VAL A 287 5.84 -14.67 14.74
CA VAL A 287 6.12 -16.09 14.95
C VAL A 287 7.57 -16.33 15.37
N ASP A 288 8.52 -15.52 14.92
CA ASP A 288 9.94 -15.59 15.28
C ASP A 288 10.26 -15.02 16.69
N GLY A 289 9.25 -14.57 17.42
CA GLY A 289 9.37 -14.05 18.80
C GLY A 289 9.57 -12.53 18.88
N LEU A 290 9.75 -11.82 17.77
CA LEU A 290 9.81 -10.36 17.77
C LEU A 290 8.46 -9.78 18.21
N VAL A 291 8.47 -8.87 19.19
CA VAL A 291 7.28 -8.12 19.60
C VAL A 291 7.47 -6.64 19.24
N VAL A 292 6.53 -6.11 18.49
CA VAL A 292 6.61 -4.74 17.97
C VAL A 292 5.42 -3.90 18.44
N PRO A 293 5.66 -2.87 19.26
CA PRO A 293 4.66 -1.86 19.57
C PRO A 293 4.50 -0.89 18.40
N VAL A 294 3.23 -0.55 18.07
CA VAL A 294 2.85 0.47 17.11
C VAL A 294 1.89 1.43 17.79
N LEU A 295 2.30 2.68 17.94
CA LEU A 295 1.52 3.69 18.63
C LEU A 295 0.75 4.54 17.63
N MET A 296 -0.56 4.44 17.62
CA MET A 296 -1.46 5.31 16.87
C MET A 296 -1.78 6.53 17.74
N LEU A 297 -1.26 7.69 17.35
CA LEU A 297 -1.28 8.92 18.14
C LEU A 297 -2.00 10.08 17.40
N PRO A 298 -3.33 10.00 17.19
CA PRO A 298 -4.11 11.06 16.55
C PRO A 298 -3.92 12.40 17.25
N GLY A 299 -3.72 13.47 16.48
CA GLY A 299 -3.53 14.82 17.00
C GLY A 299 -2.23 15.06 17.79
N ARG A 300 -1.35 14.07 17.90
CA ARG A 300 -0.01 14.19 18.52
C ARG A 300 1.11 13.96 17.51
N ALA A 301 1.10 12.85 16.78
CA ALA A 301 2.08 12.59 15.73
C ALA A 301 1.77 13.36 14.44
N GLN A 302 2.81 13.74 13.69
CA GLN A 302 2.69 14.50 12.42
C GLN A 302 2.98 13.64 11.19
N GLY A 303 2.97 12.32 11.33
CA GLY A 303 3.21 11.40 10.22
C GLY A 303 3.42 9.97 10.67
N ILE A 304 3.71 9.10 9.70
CA ILE A 304 4.02 7.69 9.93
C ILE A 304 5.53 7.53 9.99
N GLY A 305 6.03 6.86 11.04
CA GLY A 305 7.44 6.60 11.21
C GLY A 305 7.74 5.33 11.96
N ALA A 306 9.01 4.95 11.97
CA ALA A 306 9.51 3.79 12.69
C ALA A 306 10.93 4.04 13.21
N ALA A 307 11.27 3.39 14.31
CA ALA A 307 12.64 3.23 14.76
C ALA A 307 12.96 1.77 14.95
N ILE A 308 14.11 1.33 14.50
CA ILE A 308 14.55 -0.05 14.50
C ILE A 308 15.95 -0.15 15.11
N LYS A 309 16.16 -1.16 15.97
CA LYS A 309 17.46 -1.63 16.42
C LYS A 309 17.73 -2.99 15.81
N ASP A 310 18.78 -3.09 15.05
CA ASP A 310 19.17 -4.37 14.45
C ASP A 310 20.06 -5.19 15.41
N GLN A 311 20.30 -6.45 15.07
CA GLN A 311 21.13 -7.36 15.89
C GLN A 311 22.62 -6.98 15.95
N THR A 312 23.09 -5.99 15.16
CA THR A 312 24.44 -5.43 15.27
C THR A 312 24.51 -4.30 16.29
N GLY A 313 23.35 -3.87 16.82
CA GLY A 313 23.21 -2.73 17.70
C GLY A 313 23.04 -1.39 16.99
N ARG A 314 22.98 -1.36 15.65
CA ARG A 314 22.68 -0.15 14.89
C ARG A 314 21.24 0.26 15.14
N VAL A 315 21.04 1.54 15.49
CA VAL A 315 19.73 2.15 15.64
C VAL A 315 19.52 3.18 14.54
N PHE A 316 18.40 3.08 13.83
CA PHE A 316 17.95 4.09 12.89
C PHE A 316 16.46 4.38 13.06
N ALA A 317 16.05 5.57 12.62
CA ALA A 317 14.65 5.96 12.58
C ALA A 317 14.36 6.70 11.28
N THR A 318 13.21 6.45 10.72
CA THR A 318 12.77 7.10 9.49
C THR A 318 11.26 7.36 9.51
N ARG A 319 10.81 8.32 8.74
CA ARG A 319 9.38 8.58 8.51
C ARG A 319 9.05 8.62 7.03
N VAL A 320 7.82 8.32 6.70
CA VAL A 320 7.26 8.54 5.37
C VAL A 320 7.18 10.04 5.09
N GLN A 321 7.57 10.45 3.90
CA GLN A 321 7.29 11.78 3.38
C GLN A 321 6.13 11.71 2.39
N GLU A 322 4.97 12.13 2.83
CA GLU A 322 3.78 12.31 1.99
C GLU A 322 3.91 13.68 1.31
N ARG A 323 4.49 13.70 0.10
CA ARG A 323 4.65 14.93 -0.68
C ARG A 323 3.41 15.19 -1.51
N GLU A 324 2.92 16.41 -1.51
CA GLU A 324 1.82 16.82 -2.40
C GLU A 324 2.35 17.22 -3.79
N GLU A 325 3.56 17.75 -3.86
CA GLU A 325 4.19 18.20 -5.10
C GLU A 325 5.33 17.27 -5.56
N PRO A 326 5.47 17.05 -6.87
CA PRO A 326 4.56 17.36 -7.97
C PRO A 326 3.38 16.35 -8.01
N TYR A 327 2.27 16.72 -7.45
CA TYR A 327 0.98 16.01 -7.39
C TYR A 327 1.06 14.56 -6.89
N TYR A 328 1.28 14.40 -5.57
CA TYR A 328 1.34 13.11 -4.87
C TYR A 328 2.29 12.08 -5.52
N PRO A 329 3.60 12.39 -5.61
CA PRO A 329 4.55 11.61 -6.41
C PRO A 329 4.74 10.17 -5.93
N HIS A 330 4.46 9.85 -4.67
CA HIS A 330 4.56 8.48 -4.15
C HIS A 330 3.60 7.50 -4.87
N PHE A 331 2.46 7.97 -5.38
CA PHE A 331 1.58 7.13 -6.19
C PHE A 331 2.17 6.77 -7.57
N ALA A 332 3.11 7.56 -8.10
CA ALA A 332 3.84 7.18 -9.31
C ALA A 332 4.70 5.92 -9.08
N TYR A 333 5.34 5.83 -7.92
CA TYR A 333 6.16 4.66 -7.57
C TYR A 333 5.32 3.41 -7.31
N LEU A 334 4.13 3.55 -6.74
CA LEU A 334 3.16 2.47 -6.65
C LEU A 334 2.69 2.03 -8.04
N LEU A 335 2.31 2.99 -8.90
CA LEU A 335 1.85 2.71 -10.25
C LEU A 335 2.93 2.06 -11.12
N LYS A 336 4.22 2.35 -10.88
CA LYS A 336 5.33 1.66 -11.55
C LYS A 336 5.36 0.15 -11.24
N GLY A 337 5.11 -0.23 -10.00
CA GLY A 337 4.95 -1.64 -9.63
C GLY A 337 3.74 -2.30 -10.26
N ILE A 338 2.62 -1.58 -10.36
CA ILE A 338 1.40 -2.04 -11.03
C ILE A 338 1.65 -2.22 -12.52
N GLU A 339 2.28 -1.25 -13.18
CA GLU A 339 2.70 -1.33 -14.59
C GLU A 339 3.56 -2.57 -14.83
N GLN A 340 4.60 -2.78 -14.00
CA GLN A 340 5.46 -3.96 -14.09
C GLN A 340 4.63 -5.26 -14.00
N MET A 341 3.69 -5.37 -13.07
CA MET A 341 2.83 -6.55 -12.94
C MET A 341 1.96 -6.75 -14.19
N ILE A 342 1.35 -5.69 -14.73
CA ILE A 342 0.49 -5.78 -15.93
C ILE A 342 1.29 -6.23 -17.15
N HIS A 343 2.53 -5.76 -17.31
CA HIS A 343 3.39 -6.16 -18.42
C HIS A 343 3.97 -7.56 -18.31
N THR A 344 4.26 -8.01 -17.07
CA THR A 344 5.00 -9.27 -16.86
C THR A 344 4.13 -10.43 -16.37
N GLY A 345 2.92 -10.16 -15.90
CA GLY A 345 2.07 -11.13 -15.20
C GLY A 345 2.60 -11.52 -13.82
N LYS A 346 3.58 -10.79 -13.26
CA LYS A 346 4.19 -11.08 -11.95
C LYS A 346 4.10 -9.88 -11.04
N PRO A 347 3.54 -10.03 -9.81
CA PRO A 347 3.53 -8.96 -8.81
C PRO A 347 4.93 -8.42 -8.53
N ALA A 348 5.06 -7.10 -8.39
CA ALA A 348 6.33 -6.45 -8.06
C ALA A 348 6.77 -6.74 -6.61
N TYR A 349 5.82 -6.98 -5.72
CA TYR A 349 6.03 -7.47 -4.36
C TYR A 349 4.84 -8.37 -3.95
N PRO A 350 5.04 -9.27 -2.96
CA PRO A 350 4.01 -10.23 -2.58
C PRO A 350 2.81 -9.56 -1.93
N VAL A 351 1.60 -9.95 -2.33
CA VAL A 351 0.34 -9.49 -1.74
C VAL A 351 0.17 -9.96 -0.29
N GLU A 352 0.89 -11.00 0.10
CA GLU A 352 0.91 -11.58 1.44
C GLU A 352 1.32 -10.56 2.50
N ARG A 353 2.17 -9.56 2.18
CA ARG A 353 2.47 -8.43 3.07
C ARG A 353 1.19 -7.70 3.47
N THR A 354 0.41 -7.31 2.48
CA THR A 354 -0.83 -6.56 2.68
C THR A 354 -1.92 -7.42 3.32
N LEU A 355 -1.98 -8.70 2.98
CA LEU A 355 -2.88 -9.66 3.65
C LEU A 355 -2.55 -9.78 5.14
N LEU A 356 -1.27 -9.95 5.47
CA LEU A 356 -0.83 -10.05 6.87
C LEU A 356 -1.22 -8.81 7.66
N THR A 357 -0.91 -7.63 7.15
CA THR A 357 -1.21 -6.37 7.84
C THR A 357 -2.71 -6.06 7.90
N ALA A 358 -3.50 -6.46 6.90
CA ALA A 358 -4.96 -6.39 6.94
C ALA A 358 -5.54 -7.25 8.07
N GLY A 359 -5.09 -8.50 8.18
CA GLY A 359 -5.51 -9.39 9.26
C GLY A 359 -5.05 -8.90 10.64
N VAL A 360 -3.81 -8.40 10.76
CA VAL A 360 -3.29 -7.79 11.99
C VAL A 360 -4.19 -6.63 12.43
N LEU A 361 -4.52 -5.72 11.52
CA LEU A 361 -5.38 -4.57 11.83
C LEU A 361 -6.77 -4.99 12.30
N ASP A 362 -7.42 -5.91 11.59
CA ASP A 362 -8.75 -6.41 11.96
C ASP A 362 -8.77 -6.98 13.38
N HIS A 363 -7.81 -7.86 13.70
CA HIS A 363 -7.70 -8.44 15.05
C HIS A 363 -7.34 -7.42 16.13
N LEU A 364 -6.56 -6.38 15.80
CA LEU A 364 -6.26 -5.29 16.74
C LEU A 364 -7.50 -4.45 17.05
N LEU A 365 -8.33 -4.14 16.05
CA LEU A 365 -9.58 -3.41 16.25
C LEU A 365 -10.60 -4.25 17.04
N ILE A 366 -10.64 -5.57 16.81
CA ILE A 366 -11.41 -6.51 17.64
C ILE A 366 -10.88 -6.50 19.09
N SER A 367 -9.56 -6.60 19.29
CA SER A 367 -8.95 -6.55 20.62
C SER A 367 -9.38 -5.32 21.41
N LEU A 368 -9.39 -4.12 20.80
CA LEU A 368 -9.86 -2.88 21.43
C LEU A 368 -11.30 -2.97 21.91
N ARG A 369 -12.19 -3.54 21.12
CA ARG A 369 -13.61 -3.67 21.45
C ARG A 369 -13.88 -4.77 22.47
N GLU A 370 -13.00 -5.78 22.56
CA GLU A 370 -13.12 -6.90 23.46
C GLU A 370 -12.22 -6.74 24.70
N ASN A 371 -12.30 -5.59 25.37
CA ASN A 371 -11.59 -5.28 26.61
C ASN A 371 -10.06 -5.43 26.53
N ASN A 372 -9.48 -5.10 25.40
CA ASN A 372 -8.04 -5.14 25.15
C ASN A 372 -7.43 -6.55 25.32
N ARG A 373 -8.20 -7.60 25.08
CA ARG A 373 -7.70 -8.97 25.20
C ARG A 373 -6.62 -9.26 24.17
N LYS A 374 -5.64 -10.03 24.59
CA LYS A 374 -4.67 -10.63 23.66
C LYS A 374 -5.40 -11.66 22.79
N ILE A 375 -5.15 -11.63 21.48
CA ILE A 375 -5.73 -12.55 20.49
C ILE A 375 -4.62 -13.38 19.87
N GLU A 376 -4.68 -14.70 20.04
CA GLU A 376 -3.83 -15.63 19.31
C GLU A 376 -4.31 -15.73 17.84
N THR A 377 -3.39 -15.56 16.89
CA THR A 377 -3.72 -15.38 15.47
C THR A 377 -3.16 -16.53 14.62
N HIS A 378 -3.71 -17.74 14.80
CA HIS A 378 -3.27 -18.92 14.05
C HIS A 378 -3.45 -18.78 12.53
N ASP A 379 -4.44 -18.01 12.11
CA ASP A 379 -4.78 -17.69 10.74
C ASP A 379 -3.89 -16.60 10.11
N LEU A 380 -3.09 -15.91 10.90
CA LEU A 380 -2.09 -14.95 10.45
C LEU A 380 -0.65 -15.52 10.36
N ARG A 381 -0.50 -16.84 10.42
CA ARG A 381 0.77 -17.50 10.09
C ARG A 381 0.96 -17.54 8.57
N ILE A 382 1.03 -16.35 7.99
CA ILE A 382 1.18 -16.13 6.56
C ILE A 382 2.67 -16.11 6.23
N ALA A 383 3.17 -17.21 5.68
CA ALA A 383 4.55 -17.32 5.25
C ALA A 383 4.70 -16.83 3.81
N TYR A 384 5.69 -15.95 3.57
CA TYR A 384 6.02 -15.49 2.22
C TYR A 384 7.50 -15.10 2.10
N GLN A 385 7.96 -15.00 0.83
CA GLN A 385 9.30 -14.52 0.52
C GLN A 385 9.23 -13.04 0.15
N PRO A 386 9.83 -12.15 0.95
CA PRO A 386 9.89 -10.73 0.62
C PRO A 386 10.68 -10.48 -0.65
N ILE A 387 10.31 -9.44 -1.39
CA ILE A 387 11.02 -8.97 -2.58
C ILE A 387 11.65 -7.61 -2.26
N ASN A 388 12.93 -7.46 -2.58
CA ASN A 388 13.62 -6.18 -2.41
C ASN A 388 13.17 -5.19 -3.50
N TYR A 389 11.94 -4.71 -3.39
CA TYR A 389 11.40 -3.68 -4.26
C TYR A 389 11.83 -2.30 -3.77
N ALA A 390 12.36 -1.47 -4.67
CA ALA A 390 12.86 -0.16 -4.32
C ALA A 390 11.72 0.85 -4.03
N TYR A 391 11.98 1.80 -3.15
CA TYR A 391 11.11 2.93 -2.85
C TYR A 391 11.66 4.24 -3.45
N ALA A 392 10.88 5.31 -3.37
CA ALA A 392 11.27 6.64 -3.87
C ALA A 392 12.45 7.24 -3.08
N PRO A 393 13.47 7.85 -3.73
CA PRO A 393 13.62 8.05 -5.18
C PRO A 393 14.43 6.95 -5.89
N HIS A 394 14.71 5.81 -5.23
CA HIS A 394 15.62 4.77 -5.73
C HIS A 394 15.04 3.93 -6.87
N LEU A 395 13.71 3.96 -7.05
CA LEU A 395 13.05 3.37 -8.19
C LEU A 395 12.99 4.39 -9.35
N ARG A 396 13.45 4.00 -10.53
CA ARG A 396 13.36 4.83 -11.73
C ARG A 396 11.99 4.67 -12.40
N LEU A 397 11.29 5.78 -12.65
CA LEU A 397 9.98 5.78 -13.32
C LEU A 397 10.10 5.64 -14.84
N ASP A 398 11.20 6.10 -15.43
CA ASP A 398 11.53 6.08 -16.86
C ASP A 398 12.27 4.80 -17.31
N ALA A 399 12.55 3.87 -16.41
CA ALA A 399 13.18 2.59 -16.75
C ALA A 399 12.14 1.57 -17.24
N HIS A 400 12.41 0.98 -18.39
CA HIS A 400 11.61 -0.08 -19.03
C HIS A 400 12.24 -1.46 -18.83
#